data_d6016fac60fc29446620e2354b5e0f0d
#
_entry.id   d6016fac60fc29446620e2354b5e0f0d
#
_cell.length_a   1.000
_cell.length_b   1.000
_cell.length_c   1.000
_cell.angle_alpha   90.00
_cell.angle_beta   90.00
_cell.angle_gamma   90.00
#
_symmetry.space_group_name_H-M   'P 1'
#
loop_
_entity.id
_entity.type
_entity.pdbx_description
1 polymer ?
#
loop_
_entity_poly.entity_id
_entity_poly.type
_entity_poly.pdbx_seq_one_letter_code
_entity_poly.pdbx_strand_id
1 'polypeptide(L)'
;MAWNGSYIKNVFSAIALLLSLCADGFAAGRLLTDTVLNPSMFPGTERGISVYATERCGGESALLLCFDGDVFASKAVLDSLVANGTMPPVVAVFVNPGVVKDSDGAAVRYNRSNEFDALTGGMPDFVVDVLLPKVGRMLSPLGIGISANPDMHAVAGASSGGIAAFTLAWRRPDVFRRVYCSVGTFVAMRGGDGYPALVRKTEPKPLRIFLHDGRNDAWNPLFGHWFDYNQLMESALRFAGYDVAHSWDDGGHSIRGGIREFPKAMEWLWRDWTEPLSAGRSQNDMLQSLVVEGEGWEVADEKVEFPDHSLMKTSEGFVFGEKGGQSTAISPDHRVLVEAERNSDWLVAGIVAADGSVACRQRFYWLHNVEHCADTTVRQMTFDIRGNLFVATNMGVQVCDQNGRVRAILPLPGGAAVEAMKLIGDRLYAKSGATVYVRRLKTVGCSPSESPFKPVSQGQG
;
A
#
# COMPACT_ATOMS: atom_id res chain seq x y z
N MET A 1 -39.64 -12.12 70.88
CA MET A 1 -39.13 -10.86 70.29
C MET A 1 -39.26 -10.93 68.77
N ALA A 2 -40.26 -10.26 68.22
CA ALA A 2 -40.59 -10.29 66.80
C ALA A 2 -39.69 -9.26 66.11
N TRP A 3 -38.87 -9.69 65.18
CA TRP A 3 -38.03 -8.78 64.30
C TRP A 3 -38.94 -8.20 63.21
N ASN A 4 -38.97 -6.89 63.17
CA ASN A 4 -39.80 -6.09 62.29
C ASN A 4 -39.36 -6.17 60.84
N GLY A 5 -40.13 -6.87 59.98
CA GLY A 5 -39.84 -7.10 58.56
C GLY A 5 -39.87 -5.84 57.66
N SER A 6 -40.04 -4.64 58.27
CA SER A 6 -40.07 -3.36 57.53
C SER A 6 -38.67 -2.77 57.21
N TYR A 7 -37.64 -3.10 57.99
CA TYR A 7 -36.30 -2.57 57.80
C TYR A 7 -35.57 -3.24 56.62
N ILE A 8 -35.85 -4.53 56.37
CA ILE A 8 -35.19 -5.29 55.29
C ILE A 8 -35.71 -4.86 53.92
N LYS A 9 -37.00 -4.53 53.79
CA LYS A 9 -37.58 -4.06 52.50
C LYS A 9 -37.03 -2.72 52.07
N ASN A 10 -36.77 -1.81 53.01
CA ASN A 10 -36.24 -0.48 52.68
C ASN A 10 -34.72 -0.48 52.33
N VAL A 11 -33.95 -1.41 52.87
CA VAL A 11 -32.52 -1.58 52.53
C VAL A 11 -32.37 -2.21 51.13
N PHE A 12 -33.21 -3.17 50.77
CA PHE A 12 -33.19 -3.76 49.41
C PHE A 12 -33.71 -2.78 48.35
N SER A 13 -34.67 -1.92 48.65
CA SER A 13 -35.13 -0.87 47.74
C SER A 13 -34.11 0.24 47.56
N ALA A 14 -33.32 0.62 48.59
CA ALA A 14 -32.25 1.59 48.51
C ALA A 14 -31.02 1.06 47.74
N ILE A 15 -30.70 -0.23 47.91
CA ILE A 15 -29.61 -0.90 47.17
C ILE A 15 -30.01 -1.10 45.69
N ALA A 16 -31.28 -1.44 45.39
CA ALA A 16 -31.76 -1.51 44.02
C ALA A 16 -31.82 -0.16 43.33
N LEU A 17 -32.09 0.94 44.06
CA LEU A 17 -32.08 2.31 43.53
C LEU A 17 -30.67 2.84 43.38
N LEU A 18 -29.71 2.48 44.23
CA LEU A 18 -28.28 2.81 44.09
C LEU A 18 -27.61 1.99 42.98
N LEU A 19 -28.04 0.76 42.72
CA LEU A 19 -27.58 -0.02 41.58
C LEU A 19 -28.18 0.45 40.25
N SER A 20 -29.34 1.11 40.27
CA SER A 20 -29.90 1.71 39.03
C SER A 20 -29.36 3.12 38.72
N LEU A 21 -28.72 3.79 39.69
CA LEU A 21 -28.05 5.09 39.47
C LEU A 21 -26.56 4.96 39.12
N CYS A 22 -25.97 3.77 39.19
CA CYS A 22 -24.63 3.47 38.67
C CYS A 22 -24.68 2.72 37.31
N ALA A 23 -25.84 2.61 36.67
CA ALA A 23 -25.99 2.04 35.34
C ALA A 23 -26.22 3.12 34.26
N ASP A 24 -25.55 4.27 34.39
CA ASP A 24 -25.05 4.99 33.20
C ASP A 24 -23.87 4.22 32.69
N GLY A 25 -24.08 2.93 32.42
CA GLY A 25 -23.15 2.11 31.67
C GLY A 25 -23.06 2.69 30.28
N PHE A 26 -21.88 3.08 29.85
CA PHE A 26 -21.55 3.30 28.44
C PHE A 26 -22.27 2.18 27.66
N ALA A 27 -23.23 2.53 26.82
CA ALA A 27 -23.89 1.53 26.02
C ALA A 27 -22.80 0.94 25.13
N ALA A 28 -22.56 -0.37 25.28
CA ALA A 28 -21.54 -1.04 24.50
C ALA A 28 -21.93 -1.01 23.02
N GLY A 29 -20.98 -0.82 22.14
CA GLY A 29 -21.19 -0.89 20.69
C GLY A 29 -21.78 -2.23 20.25
N ARG A 30 -22.25 -2.32 19.01
CA ARG A 30 -22.89 -3.51 18.46
C ARG A 30 -21.86 -4.42 17.79
N LEU A 31 -21.90 -5.71 18.12
CA LEU A 31 -21.07 -6.76 17.49
C LEU A 31 -21.94 -7.60 16.53
N LEU A 32 -21.45 -7.73 15.29
CA LEU A 32 -22.00 -8.60 14.25
C LEU A 32 -20.91 -9.58 13.81
N THR A 33 -21.28 -10.81 13.48
CA THR A 33 -20.35 -11.84 12.98
C THR A 33 -20.89 -12.48 11.73
N ASP A 34 -19.99 -12.85 10.83
CA ASP A 34 -20.31 -13.58 9.61
C ASP A 34 -19.07 -14.32 9.08
N THR A 35 -19.21 -15.01 7.97
CA THR A 35 -18.14 -15.76 7.33
C THR A 35 -18.06 -15.44 5.85
N VAL A 36 -16.86 -15.30 5.32
CA VAL A 36 -16.58 -15.21 3.87
C VAL A 36 -16.03 -16.56 3.41
N LEU A 37 -16.75 -17.20 2.51
CA LEU A 37 -16.38 -18.48 1.93
C LEU A 37 -15.90 -18.31 0.48
N ASN A 38 -14.88 -19.06 0.11
CA ASN A 38 -14.39 -19.18 -1.27
C ASN A 38 -14.28 -17.85 -2.03
N PRO A 39 -13.61 -16.82 -1.50
CA PRO A 39 -13.38 -15.61 -2.28
C PRO A 39 -12.52 -15.97 -3.51
N SER A 40 -12.83 -15.39 -4.66
CA SER A 40 -12.14 -15.70 -5.93
C SER A 40 -10.63 -15.50 -5.87
N MET A 41 -10.16 -14.54 -5.08
CA MET A 41 -8.73 -14.27 -4.87
C MET A 41 -8.02 -15.35 -4.04
N PHE A 42 -8.77 -16.06 -3.16
CA PHE A 42 -8.24 -17.10 -2.27
C PHE A 42 -9.13 -18.34 -2.31
N PRO A 43 -9.16 -19.05 -3.45
CA PRO A 43 -10.10 -20.15 -3.66
C PRO A 43 -9.90 -21.27 -2.62
N GLY A 44 -11.00 -21.87 -2.19
CA GLY A 44 -11.02 -22.95 -1.21
C GLY A 44 -10.82 -22.50 0.24
N THR A 45 -10.72 -21.20 0.52
CA THR A 45 -10.58 -20.70 1.89
C THR A 45 -11.92 -20.22 2.46
N GLU A 46 -12.04 -20.31 3.78
CA GLU A 46 -13.06 -19.59 4.54
C GLU A 46 -12.39 -18.75 5.63
N ARG A 47 -13.04 -17.66 6.03
CA ARG A 47 -12.58 -16.80 7.12
C ARG A 47 -13.74 -16.18 7.87
N GLY A 48 -13.59 -16.10 9.18
CA GLY A 48 -14.52 -15.37 10.03
C GLY A 48 -14.26 -13.87 9.95
N ILE A 49 -15.33 -13.10 9.96
CA ILE A 49 -15.30 -11.66 10.13
C ILE A 49 -16.17 -11.26 11.31
N SER A 50 -15.76 -10.21 12.02
CA SER A 50 -16.57 -9.57 13.05
C SER A 50 -16.59 -8.08 12.79
N VAL A 51 -17.75 -7.45 12.97
CA VAL A 51 -17.92 -6.01 12.77
C VAL A 51 -18.44 -5.44 14.07
N TYR A 52 -17.74 -4.47 14.61
CA TYR A 52 -18.11 -3.75 15.83
C TYR A 52 -18.38 -2.30 15.49
N ALA A 53 -19.56 -1.82 15.77
CA ALA A 53 -19.92 -0.43 15.60
C ALA A 53 -19.98 0.24 16.98
N THR A 54 -19.15 1.25 17.22
CA THR A 54 -19.21 2.08 18.44
C THR A 54 -20.54 2.84 18.51
N GLU A 55 -20.87 3.39 19.67
CA GLU A 55 -21.99 4.32 19.80
C GLU A 55 -21.85 5.49 18.82
N ARG A 56 -22.98 6.06 18.44
CA ARG A 56 -23.12 7.19 17.51
C ARG A 56 -22.71 6.89 16.08
N CYS A 57 -22.40 5.64 15.71
CA CYS A 57 -22.27 5.27 14.31
C CYS A 57 -23.56 5.56 13.54
N GLY A 58 -23.42 6.19 12.36
CA GLY A 58 -24.50 6.59 11.48
C GLY A 58 -24.10 6.42 10.01
N GLY A 59 -24.67 7.22 9.11
CA GLY A 59 -24.45 7.11 7.66
C GLY A 59 -23.01 7.36 7.19
N GLU A 60 -22.20 8.08 7.97
CA GLU A 60 -20.84 8.53 7.63
C GLU A 60 -19.85 8.19 8.75
N SER A 61 -19.80 6.91 9.16
CA SER A 61 -18.88 6.47 10.22
C SER A 61 -17.48 6.21 9.69
N ALA A 62 -16.45 6.44 10.52
CA ALA A 62 -15.09 6.04 10.21
C ALA A 62 -14.95 4.51 10.15
N LEU A 63 -13.88 4.04 9.54
CA LEU A 63 -13.54 2.62 9.43
C LEU A 63 -12.20 2.34 10.11
N LEU A 64 -12.14 1.26 10.91
CA LEU A 64 -10.91 0.61 11.35
C LEU A 64 -10.95 -0.86 10.93
N LEU A 65 -10.04 -1.28 10.06
CA LEU A 65 -9.88 -2.69 9.71
C LEU A 65 -8.72 -3.28 10.51
N CYS A 66 -8.92 -4.42 11.19
CA CYS A 66 -7.87 -5.13 11.91
C CYS A 66 -7.67 -6.53 11.32
N PHE A 67 -6.45 -6.85 10.96
CA PHE A 67 -6.03 -8.20 10.57
C PHE A 67 -5.81 -9.08 11.80
N ASP A 68 -6.01 -10.40 11.66
CA ASP A 68 -5.98 -11.41 12.73
C ASP A 68 -7.11 -11.27 13.76
N GLY A 69 -8.26 -10.72 13.36
CA GLY A 69 -9.38 -10.49 14.26
C GLY A 69 -9.14 -9.29 15.18
N ASP A 70 -9.79 -9.27 16.36
CA ASP A 70 -9.59 -8.23 17.38
C ASP A 70 -8.32 -8.49 18.21
N VAL A 71 -7.20 -8.61 17.52
CA VAL A 71 -5.90 -8.94 18.11
C VAL A 71 -5.41 -7.91 19.13
N PHE A 72 -5.91 -6.68 19.06
CA PHE A 72 -5.56 -5.58 19.97
C PHE A 72 -6.53 -5.43 21.15
N ALA A 73 -7.55 -6.29 21.29
CA ALA A 73 -8.63 -6.14 22.28
C ALA A 73 -9.23 -4.72 22.24
N SER A 74 -9.51 -4.24 21.05
CA SER A 74 -9.66 -2.82 20.72
C SER A 74 -10.99 -2.21 21.15
N LYS A 75 -12.05 -2.99 21.31
CA LYS A 75 -13.45 -2.49 21.46
C LYS A 75 -13.62 -1.44 22.55
N ALA A 76 -13.19 -1.77 23.78
CA ALA A 76 -13.31 -0.85 24.91
C ALA A 76 -12.47 0.43 24.74
N VAL A 77 -11.32 0.31 24.09
CA VAL A 77 -10.46 1.47 23.75
C VAL A 77 -11.17 2.37 22.75
N LEU A 78 -11.74 1.78 21.68
CA LEU A 78 -12.47 2.53 20.67
C LEU A 78 -13.68 3.25 21.25
N ASP A 79 -14.47 2.58 22.11
CA ASP A 79 -15.60 3.21 22.80
C ASP A 79 -15.15 4.41 23.64
N SER A 80 -14.05 4.27 24.37
CA SER A 80 -13.48 5.37 25.17
C SER A 80 -13.00 6.55 24.32
N LEU A 81 -12.28 6.28 23.23
CA LEU A 81 -11.75 7.32 22.35
C LEU A 81 -12.84 8.05 21.56
N VAL A 82 -13.91 7.35 21.20
CA VAL A 82 -15.09 7.97 20.57
C VAL A 82 -15.91 8.76 21.59
N ALA A 83 -16.08 8.24 22.80
CA ALA A 83 -16.86 8.92 23.86
C ALA A 83 -16.21 10.26 24.26
N ASN A 84 -14.87 10.33 24.33
CA ASN A 84 -14.13 11.54 24.68
C ASN A 84 -13.85 12.47 23.48
N GLY A 85 -14.26 12.10 22.25
CA GLY A 85 -14.11 12.92 21.05
C GLY A 85 -12.72 12.88 20.40
N THR A 86 -11.81 12.01 20.86
CA THR A 86 -10.48 11.82 20.26
C THR A 86 -10.55 11.21 18.87
N MET A 87 -11.55 10.35 18.66
CA MET A 87 -11.85 9.72 17.38
C MET A 87 -13.29 9.98 16.94
N PRO A 88 -13.57 9.98 15.64
CA PRO A 88 -14.95 9.93 15.15
C PRO A 88 -15.61 8.59 15.51
N PRO A 89 -16.97 8.51 15.48
CA PRO A 89 -17.65 7.23 15.54
C PRO A 89 -17.10 6.26 14.52
N VAL A 90 -16.75 5.03 14.95
CA VAL A 90 -15.97 4.10 14.13
C VAL A 90 -16.64 2.73 14.03
N VAL A 91 -16.68 2.20 12.81
CA VAL A 91 -16.96 0.80 12.53
C VAL A 91 -15.62 0.07 12.49
N ALA A 92 -15.39 -0.85 13.42
CA ALA A 92 -14.23 -1.73 13.43
C ALA A 92 -14.56 -3.06 12.76
N VAL A 93 -13.76 -3.45 11.76
CA VAL A 93 -13.87 -4.69 11.02
C VAL A 93 -12.70 -5.58 11.37
N PHE A 94 -12.97 -6.73 11.94
CA PHE A 94 -11.98 -7.72 12.35
C PHE A 94 -12.00 -8.87 11.36
N VAL A 95 -10.90 -9.11 10.65
CA VAL A 95 -10.81 -10.14 9.62
C VAL A 95 -9.74 -11.18 9.97
N ASN A 96 -10.15 -12.44 10.03
CA ASN A 96 -9.23 -13.55 10.20
C ASN A 96 -8.61 -13.97 8.87
N PRO A 97 -7.41 -14.58 8.87
CA PRO A 97 -6.85 -15.17 7.67
C PRO A 97 -7.70 -16.36 7.20
N GLY A 98 -7.58 -16.68 5.92
CA GLY A 98 -8.27 -17.82 5.32
C GLY A 98 -7.78 -19.15 5.84
N VAL A 99 -8.69 -20.10 5.95
CA VAL A 99 -8.43 -21.49 6.34
C VAL A 99 -9.06 -22.42 5.30
N VAL A 100 -8.29 -23.39 4.84
CA VAL A 100 -8.82 -24.52 4.05
C VAL A 100 -9.22 -25.62 5.01
N LYS A 101 -10.44 -26.13 4.88
CA LYS A 101 -10.99 -27.22 5.69
C LYS A 101 -11.18 -28.47 4.84
N ASP A 102 -11.12 -29.65 5.47
CA ASP A 102 -11.51 -30.91 4.89
C ASP A 102 -13.03 -31.13 4.95
N SER A 103 -13.47 -32.34 4.51
CA SER A 103 -14.87 -32.73 4.53
C SER A 103 -15.48 -32.78 5.92
N ASP A 104 -14.67 -32.97 6.94
CA ASP A 104 -15.09 -33.09 8.35
C ASP A 104 -15.07 -31.73 9.06
N GLY A 105 -14.67 -30.66 8.34
CA GLY A 105 -14.59 -29.30 8.85
C GLY A 105 -13.31 -29.00 9.63
N ALA A 106 -12.34 -29.90 9.64
CA ALA A 106 -11.04 -29.67 10.28
C ALA A 106 -10.13 -28.81 9.41
N ALA A 107 -9.37 -27.92 10.04
CA ALA A 107 -8.42 -27.06 9.33
C ALA A 107 -7.23 -27.89 8.81
N VAL A 108 -7.04 -27.95 7.49
CA VAL A 108 -5.94 -28.67 6.83
C VAL A 108 -4.86 -27.73 6.33
N ARG A 109 -5.16 -26.46 6.13
CA ARG A 109 -4.15 -25.44 5.75
C ARG A 109 -4.57 -24.07 6.25
N TYR A 110 -3.64 -23.39 6.92
CA TYR A 110 -3.75 -21.98 7.29
C TYR A 110 -3.10 -21.12 6.20
N ASN A 111 -3.87 -20.18 5.67
CA ASN A 111 -3.44 -19.38 4.51
C ASN A 111 -2.82 -18.03 4.92
N ARG A 112 -2.59 -17.80 6.22
CA ARG A 112 -2.19 -16.51 6.80
C ARG A 112 -0.97 -15.89 6.10
N SER A 113 0.14 -16.63 6.00
CA SER A 113 1.34 -16.09 5.37
C SER A 113 1.14 -15.83 3.88
N ASN A 114 0.39 -16.70 3.18
CA ASN A 114 0.08 -16.51 1.77
C ASN A 114 -0.73 -15.24 1.50
N GLU A 115 -1.60 -14.86 2.43
CA GLU A 115 -2.50 -13.71 2.30
C GLU A 115 -1.89 -12.43 2.84
N PHE A 116 -1.24 -12.49 4.02
CA PHE A 116 -0.83 -11.30 4.77
C PHE A 116 0.61 -10.88 4.48
N ASP A 117 1.52 -11.83 4.24
CA ASP A 117 2.92 -11.49 3.91
C ASP A 117 3.12 -11.19 2.43
N ALA A 118 2.09 -11.39 1.60
CA ALA A 118 2.14 -11.07 0.19
C ALA A 118 2.19 -9.56 -0.04
N LEU A 119 3.11 -9.11 -0.88
CA LEU A 119 3.23 -7.69 -1.27
C LEU A 119 2.35 -7.34 -2.47
N THR A 120 1.64 -8.31 -3.03
CA THR A 120 0.76 -8.17 -4.19
C THR A 120 -0.58 -7.53 -3.87
N GLY A 121 -1.40 -7.29 -4.89
CA GLY A 121 -2.75 -6.75 -4.76
C GLY A 121 -3.80 -7.70 -4.16
N GLY A 122 -3.51 -9.00 -4.00
CA GLY A 122 -4.53 -9.99 -3.67
C GLY A 122 -5.32 -9.70 -2.38
N MET A 123 -4.64 -9.36 -1.27
CA MET A 123 -5.34 -8.99 -0.02
C MET A 123 -5.98 -7.60 -0.10
N PRO A 124 -5.32 -6.56 -0.63
CA PRO A 124 -5.96 -5.27 -0.91
C PRO A 124 -7.24 -5.38 -1.75
N ASP A 125 -7.22 -6.14 -2.84
CA ASP A 125 -8.37 -6.33 -3.72
C ASP A 125 -9.49 -7.11 -3.01
N PHE A 126 -9.15 -8.18 -2.25
CA PHE A 126 -10.11 -8.88 -1.42
C PHE A 126 -10.82 -7.95 -0.42
N VAL A 127 -10.06 -7.10 0.26
CA VAL A 127 -10.64 -6.16 1.25
C VAL A 127 -11.60 -5.20 0.55
N VAL A 128 -11.18 -4.58 -0.55
CA VAL A 128 -11.96 -3.52 -1.19
C VAL A 128 -13.14 -4.07 -1.99
N ASP A 129 -12.94 -5.15 -2.75
CA ASP A 129 -13.94 -5.63 -3.71
C ASP A 129 -14.89 -6.68 -3.12
N VAL A 130 -14.50 -7.35 -2.02
CA VAL A 130 -15.30 -8.43 -1.41
C VAL A 130 -15.71 -8.09 0.01
N LEU A 131 -14.74 -7.78 0.88
CA LEU A 131 -14.98 -7.61 2.31
C LEU A 131 -15.80 -6.35 2.63
N LEU A 132 -15.37 -5.18 2.16
CA LEU A 132 -16.07 -3.92 2.46
C LEU A 132 -17.51 -3.89 1.90
N PRO A 133 -17.82 -4.35 0.68
CA PRO A 133 -19.19 -4.50 0.23
C PRO A 133 -20.04 -5.46 1.07
N LYS A 134 -19.46 -6.54 1.59
CA LYS A 134 -20.16 -7.44 2.53
C LYS A 134 -20.44 -6.75 3.85
N VAL A 135 -19.47 -6.05 4.41
CA VAL A 135 -19.64 -5.27 5.65
C VAL A 135 -20.73 -4.20 5.47
N GLY A 136 -20.77 -3.50 4.35
CA GLY A 136 -21.82 -2.55 4.04
C GLY A 136 -23.22 -3.19 4.08
N ARG A 137 -23.38 -4.39 3.51
CA ARG A 137 -24.65 -5.13 3.58
C ARG A 137 -25.02 -5.56 5.00
N MET A 138 -24.05 -5.88 5.87
CA MET A 138 -24.29 -6.21 7.28
C MET A 138 -24.74 -4.99 8.08
N LEU A 139 -24.24 -3.80 7.76
CA LEU A 139 -24.52 -2.54 8.48
C LEU A 139 -25.80 -1.85 8.02
N SER A 140 -26.16 -2.00 6.74
CA SER A 140 -27.31 -1.32 6.13
C SER A 140 -28.64 -1.48 6.89
N PRO A 141 -29.02 -2.67 7.41
CA PRO A 141 -30.24 -2.82 8.19
C PRO A 141 -30.24 -2.04 9.51
N LEU A 142 -29.06 -1.60 9.97
CA LEU A 142 -28.88 -0.82 11.20
C LEU A 142 -28.86 0.68 10.93
N GLY A 143 -28.95 1.11 9.68
CA GLY A 143 -28.81 2.51 9.28
C GLY A 143 -27.38 3.04 9.45
N ILE A 144 -26.38 2.15 9.50
CA ILE A 144 -24.97 2.50 9.63
C ILE A 144 -24.29 2.41 8.27
N GLY A 145 -23.54 3.46 7.89
CA GLY A 145 -22.70 3.52 6.70
C GLY A 145 -21.25 3.81 7.06
N ILE A 146 -20.35 3.40 6.17
CA ILE A 146 -18.94 3.74 6.21
C ILE A 146 -18.74 4.96 5.30
N SER A 147 -18.00 5.97 5.77
CA SER A 147 -17.67 7.15 4.97
C SER A 147 -16.96 6.78 3.67
N ALA A 148 -17.18 7.54 2.62
CA ALA A 148 -16.42 7.37 1.37
C ALA A 148 -15.05 8.08 1.41
N ASN A 149 -14.79 8.88 2.44
CA ASN A 149 -13.54 9.62 2.58
C ASN A 149 -12.41 8.70 3.09
N PRO A 150 -11.33 8.48 2.32
CA PRO A 150 -10.21 7.63 2.73
C PRO A 150 -9.46 8.14 3.97
N ASP A 151 -9.56 9.44 4.29
CA ASP A 151 -8.99 10.00 5.52
C ASP A 151 -9.74 9.53 6.78
N MET A 152 -10.93 8.99 6.62
CA MET A 152 -11.74 8.37 7.69
C MET A 152 -11.47 6.88 7.84
N HIS A 153 -10.48 6.31 7.14
CA HIS A 153 -10.19 4.88 7.17
C HIS A 153 -8.81 4.58 7.71
N ALA A 154 -8.78 3.70 8.72
CA ALA A 154 -7.58 3.17 9.33
C ALA A 154 -7.49 1.66 9.13
N VAL A 155 -6.27 1.15 9.12
CA VAL A 155 -5.98 -0.28 9.13
C VAL A 155 -4.92 -0.60 10.16
N ALA A 156 -5.08 -1.73 10.86
CA ALA A 156 -4.19 -2.17 11.93
C ALA A 156 -3.85 -3.66 11.80
N GLY A 157 -2.66 -4.04 12.27
CA GLY A 157 -2.26 -5.43 12.31
C GLY A 157 -0.94 -5.65 13.06
N ALA A 158 -0.68 -6.92 13.39
CA ALA A 158 0.55 -7.32 14.07
C ALA A 158 1.28 -8.42 13.30
N SER A 159 2.61 -8.37 13.28
CA SER A 159 3.47 -9.35 12.60
C SER A 159 3.12 -9.41 11.10
N SER A 160 2.73 -10.58 10.56
CA SER A 160 2.20 -10.67 9.19
C SER A 160 0.97 -9.78 8.99
N GLY A 161 0.10 -9.62 10.00
CA GLY A 161 -1.01 -8.65 9.95
C GLY A 161 -0.52 -7.20 9.87
N GLY A 162 0.64 -6.89 10.46
CA GLY A 162 1.27 -5.57 10.40
C GLY A 162 1.74 -5.19 8.99
N ILE A 163 2.47 -6.09 8.33
CA ILE A 163 2.86 -5.84 6.93
C ILE A 163 1.64 -5.84 6.01
N ALA A 164 0.60 -6.67 6.27
CA ALA A 164 -0.65 -6.64 5.51
C ALA A 164 -1.37 -5.29 5.65
N ALA A 165 -1.40 -4.72 6.86
CA ALA A 165 -1.98 -3.41 7.12
C ALA A 165 -1.24 -2.31 6.32
N PHE A 166 0.10 -2.32 6.36
CA PHE A 166 0.89 -1.40 5.55
C PHE A 166 0.65 -1.60 4.06
N THR A 167 0.71 -2.86 3.57
CA THR A 167 0.50 -3.19 2.16
C THR A 167 -0.86 -2.73 1.64
N LEU A 168 -1.93 -2.92 2.43
CA LEU A 168 -3.27 -2.48 2.06
C LEU A 168 -3.32 -0.97 1.86
N ALA A 169 -2.89 -0.18 2.83
CA ALA A 169 -2.92 1.28 2.72
C ALA A 169 -1.95 1.80 1.64
N TRP A 170 -0.77 1.19 1.52
CA TRP A 170 0.24 1.61 0.57
C TRP A 170 -0.17 1.33 -0.90
N ARG A 171 -0.95 0.26 -1.14
CA ARG A 171 -1.50 -0.06 -2.46
C ARG A 171 -2.82 0.64 -2.74
N ARG A 172 -3.66 0.86 -1.71
CA ARG A 172 -4.98 1.46 -1.83
C ARG A 172 -5.11 2.73 -0.97
N PRO A 173 -4.24 3.76 -1.20
CA PRO A 173 -4.33 5.05 -0.51
C PRO A 173 -5.60 5.84 -0.88
N ASP A 174 -6.30 5.41 -1.93
CA ASP A 174 -7.64 5.83 -2.31
C ASP A 174 -8.72 5.33 -1.35
N VAL A 175 -8.41 4.30 -0.52
CA VAL A 175 -9.34 3.71 0.44
C VAL A 175 -8.83 3.84 1.88
N PHE A 176 -7.55 3.60 2.17
CA PHE A 176 -6.98 3.61 3.52
C PHE A 176 -5.80 4.56 3.62
N ARG A 177 -5.79 5.43 4.65
CA ARG A 177 -4.72 6.41 4.84
C ARG A 177 -4.08 6.43 6.22
N ARG A 178 -4.62 5.72 7.20
CA ARG A 178 -4.09 5.61 8.56
C ARG A 178 -3.67 4.18 8.85
N VAL A 179 -2.45 3.98 9.33
CA VAL A 179 -1.86 2.64 9.51
C VAL A 179 -1.30 2.48 10.91
N TYR A 180 -1.73 1.45 11.63
CA TYR A 180 -1.05 0.95 12.82
C TYR A 180 -0.41 -0.40 12.52
N CYS A 181 0.91 -0.45 12.58
CA CYS A 181 1.71 -1.65 12.34
C CYS A 181 2.49 -2.00 13.62
N SER A 182 2.16 -3.11 14.25
CA SER A 182 2.84 -3.61 15.44
C SER A 182 3.69 -4.82 15.09
N VAL A 183 4.96 -4.84 15.52
CA VAL A 183 5.94 -5.92 15.27
C VAL A 183 5.92 -6.40 13.81
N GLY A 184 5.89 -5.46 12.85
CA GLY A 184 5.62 -5.73 11.44
C GLY A 184 6.66 -6.65 10.78
N THR A 185 6.20 -7.59 9.94
CA THR A 185 7.05 -8.58 9.26
C THR A 185 7.72 -7.97 8.02
N PHE A 186 8.53 -6.92 8.20
CA PHE A 186 9.33 -6.31 7.14
C PHE A 186 10.67 -7.02 6.89
N VAL A 187 10.81 -8.26 7.35
CA VAL A 187 11.99 -9.11 7.16
C VAL A 187 11.95 -9.84 5.81
N ALA A 188 13.03 -10.58 5.50
CA ALA A 188 13.18 -11.34 4.25
C ALA A 188 12.21 -12.55 4.14
N MET A 189 11.00 -12.40 4.67
CA MET A 189 9.90 -13.34 4.51
C MET A 189 9.01 -12.83 3.37
N ARG A 190 8.92 -13.57 2.29
CA ARG A 190 8.15 -13.20 1.09
C ARG A 190 8.45 -11.80 0.53
N GLY A 191 9.69 -11.30 0.67
CA GLY A 191 10.13 -10.04 0.09
C GLY A 191 9.78 -8.78 0.90
N GLY A 192 9.33 -8.93 2.15
CA GLY A 192 9.02 -7.80 3.03
C GLY A 192 10.20 -6.85 3.24
N ASP A 193 11.41 -7.36 3.21
CA ASP A 193 12.68 -6.61 3.29
C ASP A 193 12.92 -5.68 2.09
N GLY A 194 12.18 -5.85 1.00
CA GLY A 194 12.19 -4.93 -0.15
C GLY A 194 11.47 -3.60 0.10
N TYR A 195 10.53 -3.53 1.07
CA TYR A 195 9.73 -2.32 1.30
C TYR A 195 10.54 -1.06 1.61
N PRO A 196 11.58 -1.07 2.46
CA PRO A 196 12.33 0.14 2.72
C PRO A 196 12.96 0.76 1.45
N ALA A 197 13.42 -0.07 0.51
CA ALA A 197 13.93 0.39 -0.77
C ALA A 197 12.83 0.94 -1.69
N LEU A 198 11.69 0.25 -1.76
CA LEU A 198 10.52 0.68 -2.55
C LEU A 198 9.97 2.02 -2.05
N VAL A 199 9.80 2.17 -0.74
CA VAL A 199 9.30 3.40 -0.11
C VAL A 199 10.18 4.60 -0.45
N ARG A 200 11.52 4.45 -0.38
CA ARG A 200 12.45 5.55 -0.72
C ARG A 200 12.38 5.98 -2.17
N LYS A 201 12.03 5.07 -3.08
CA LYS A 201 12.00 5.31 -4.53
C LYS A 201 10.63 5.71 -5.04
N THR A 202 9.57 5.36 -4.32
CA THR A 202 8.20 5.65 -4.73
C THR A 202 7.80 7.06 -4.33
N GLU A 203 7.09 7.74 -5.21
CA GLU A 203 6.43 9.01 -4.89
C GLU A 203 5.56 8.85 -3.64
N PRO A 204 5.69 9.72 -2.61
CA PRO A 204 4.97 9.56 -1.36
C PRO A 204 3.46 9.65 -1.55
N LYS A 205 2.74 8.91 -0.74
CA LYS A 205 1.28 8.82 -0.70
C LYS A 205 0.75 9.50 0.55
N PRO A 206 -0.51 9.94 0.59
CA PRO A 206 -1.07 10.64 1.75
C PRO A 206 -1.38 9.66 2.90
N LEU A 207 -0.36 9.06 3.48
CA LEU A 207 -0.47 8.09 4.56
C LEU A 207 0.09 8.65 5.87
N ARG A 208 -0.59 8.31 6.97
CA ARG A 208 -0.14 8.51 8.36
C ARG A 208 0.09 7.15 9.00
N ILE A 209 1.29 6.91 9.53
CA ILE A 209 1.74 5.57 9.91
C ILE A 209 2.30 5.58 11.32
N PHE A 210 1.79 4.71 12.20
CA PHE A 210 2.35 4.47 13.52
C PHE A 210 2.96 3.07 13.56
N LEU A 211 4.26 2.99 13.86
CA LEU A 211 4.99 1.74 14.02
C LEU A 211 5.20 1.43 15.50
N HIS A 212 5.03 0.18 15.88
CA HIS A 212 5.41 -0.32 17.21
C HIS A 212 6.28 -1.56 17.06
N ASP A 213 7.35 -1.64 17.84
CA ASP A 213 8.15 -2.87 17.96
C ASP A 213 8.91 -2.92 19.30
N GLY A 214 9.36 -4.12 19.67
CA GLY A 214 10.20 -4.36 20.83
C GLY A 214 11.67 -4.55 20.45
N ARG A 215 12.59 -3.93 21.22
CA ARG A 215 14.04 -4.04 20.99
C ARG A 215 14.58 -5.47 21.07
N ASN A 216 13.87 -6.35 21.77
CA ASN A 216 14.20 -7.77 21.90
C ASN A 216 13.31 -8.64 21.00
N ASP A 217 12.84 -8.11 19.86
CA ASP A 217 12.04 -8.87 18.91
C ASP A 217 12.85 -10.01 18.26
N ALA A 218 12.14 -10.91 17.59
CA ALA A 218 12.68 -12.14 17.04
C ALA A 218 13.84 -11.87 16.07
N TRP A 219 14.93 -12.62 16.28
CA TRP A 219 15.99 -12.77 15.31
C TRP A 219 15.92 -14.17 14.70
N ASN A 220 15.91 -14.23 13.38
CA ASN A 220 15.90 -15.48 12.63
C ASN A 220 17.06 -15.49 11.61
N PRO A 221 17.93 -16.51 11.61
CA PRO A 221 19.10 -16.55 10.72
C PRO A 221 18.73 -16.59 9.23
N LEU A 222 17.49 -16.97 8.87
CA LEU A 222 17.02 -17.04 7.47
C LEU A 222 16.31 -15.76 7.04
N PHE A 223 15.62 -15.08 7.96
CA PHE A 223 14.74 -13.96 7.62
C PHE A 223 15.24 -12.61 8.14
N GLY A 224 16.13 -12.60 9.13
CA GLY A 224 16.67 -11.38 9.73
C GLY A 224 16.04 -11.03 11.08
N HIS A 225 16.27 -9.81 11.53
CA HIS A 225 15.84 -9.30 12.83
C HIS A 225 14.65 -8.33 12.66
N TRP A 226 13.51 -8.64 13.27
CA TRP A 226 12.29 -7.84 13.09
C TRP A 226 12.49 -6.39 13.49
N PHE A 227 13.09 -6.14 14.65
CA PHE A 227 13.31 -4.78 15.14
C PHE A 227 14.17 -3.93 14.20
N ASP A 228 15.28 -4.49 13.69
CA ASP A 228 16.16 -3.78 12.74
C ASP A 228 15.42 -3.41 11.46
N TYR A 229 14.59 -4.32 10.94
CA TYR A 229 13.80 -4.05 9.74
C TYR A 229 12.67 -3.04 9.97
N ASN A 230 12.03 -3.03 11.16
CA ASN A 230 11.06 -2.00 11.51
C ASN A 230 11.71 -0.62 11.66
N GLN A 231 12.94 -0.54 12.22
CA GLN A 231 13.71 0.70 12.22
C GLN A 231 14.12 1.15 10.82
N LEU A 232 14.54 0.21 9.96
CA LEU A 232 14.86 0.50 8.56
C LEU A 232 13.64 1.01 7.79
N MET A 233 12.47 0.43 8.05
CA MET A 233 11.20 0.88 7.49
C MET A 233 10.83 2.29 7.96
N GLU A 234 10.96 2.58 9.26
CA GLU A 234 10.73 3.93 9.81
C GLU A 234 11.66 4.97 9.17
N SER A 235 12.96 4.64 9.07
CA SER A 235 13.94 5.49 8.39
C SER A 235 13.57 5.76 6.91
N ALA A 236 13.07 4.74 6.21
CA ALA A 236 12.64 4.88 4.81
C ALA A 236 11.40 5.78 4.69
N LEU A 237 10.42 5.62 5.58
CA LEU A 237 9.22 6.44 5.63
C LEU A 237 9.55 7.91 5.90
N ARG A 238 10.45 8.20 6.85
CA ARG A 238 10.92 9.57 7.12
C ARG A 238 11.63 10.19 5.92
N PHE A 239 12.53 9.43 5.28
CA PHE A 239 13.23 9.88 4.06
C PHE A 239 12.24 10.20 2.93
N ALA A 240 11.21 9.37 2.78
CA ALA A 240 10.17 9.58 1.78
C ALA A 240 9.14 10.67 2.17
N GLY A 241 9.24 11.27 3.36
CA GLY A 241 8.40 12.38 3.79
C GLY A 241 7.02 11.97 4.33
N TYR A 242 6.84 10.70 4.71
CA TYR A 242 5.59 10.26 5.33
C TYR A 242 5.41 10.84 6.73
N ASP A 243 4.15 11.08 7.12
CA ASP A 243 3.77 11.39 8.49
C ASP A 243 3.85 10.09 9.32
N VAL A 244 4.98 9.90 10.00
CA VAL A 244 5.31 8.67 10.72
C VAL A 244 5.73 8.93 12.15
N ALA A 245 5.18 8.12 13.08
CA ALA A 245 5.64 8.00 14.46
C ALA A 245 5.94 6.55 14.82
N HIS A 246 6.67 6.37 15.88
CA HIS A 246 6.96 5.04 16.41
C HIS A 246 6.91 4.99 17.93
N SER A 247 6.78 3.77 18.45
CA SER A 247 7.02 3.43 19.86
C SER A 247 7.87 2.17 19.90
N TRP A 248 9.11 2.32 20.41
CA TRP A 248 10.05 1.21 20.60
C TRP A 248 10.12 0.87 22.09
N ASP A 249 9.68 -0.35 22.47
CA ASP A 249 9.76 -0.84 23.85
C ASP A 249 10.88 -1.90 24.02
N ASP A 250 10.98 -2.50 25.20
CA ASP A 250 11.95 -3.55 25.48
C ASP A 250 11.33 -4.97 25.36
N GLY A 251 10.17 -5.10 24.70
CA GLY A 251 9.49 -6.37 24.44
C GLY A 251 10.18 -7.20 23.36
N GLY A 252 9.65 -8.41 23.18
CA GLY A 252 9.99 -9.30 22.07
C GLY A 252 8.84 -9.39 21.06
N HIS A 253 8.87 -10.39 20.16
CA HIS A 253 7.83 -10.63 19.15
C HIS A 253 6.51 -11.03 19.81
N SER A 254 5.78 -10.06 20.33
CA SER A 254 4.58 -10.27 21.11
C SER A 254 3.54 -9.18 20.90
N ILE A 255 2.28 -9.61 20.75
CA ILE A 255 1.13 -8.70 20.66
C ILE A 255 0.92 -7.86 21.93
N ARG A 256 1.48 -8.25 23.09
CA ARG A 256 1.28 -7.52 24.37
C ARG A 256 1.72 -6.07 24.30
N GLY A 257 2.87 -5.80 23.66
CA GLY A 257 3.33 -4.43 23.40
C GLY A 257 2.34 -3.68 22.51
N GLY A 258 1.92 -4.31 21.43
CA GLY A 258 0.94 -3.74 20.51
C GLY A 258 -0.40 -3.39 21.15
N ILE A 259 -0.91 -4.24 22.04
CA ILE A 259 -2.15 -3.95 22.82
C ILE A 259 -1.94 -2.75 23.74
N ARG A 260 -0.80 -2.67 24.43
CA ARG A 260 -0.49 -1.57 25.33
C ARG A 260 -0.36 -0.23 24.60
N GLU A 261 0.25 -0.23 23.42
CA GLU A 261 0.48 0.97 22.62
C GLU A 261 -0.74 1.37 21.74
N PHE A 262 -1.72 0.47 21.59
CA PHE A 262 -2.88 0.70 20.70
C PHE A 262 -3.65 2.00 21.02
N PRO A 263 -3.96 2.35 22.29
CA PRO A 263 -4.64 3.59 22.60
C PRO A 263 -3.87 4.82 22.09
N LYS A 264 -2.58 4.90 22.41
CA LYS A 264 -1.69 5.98 22.00
C LYS A 264 -1.54 6.04 20.47
N ALA A 265 -1.45 4.90 19.82
CA ALA A 265 -1.38 4.82 18.36
C ALA A 265 -2.65 5.37 17.73
N MET A 266 -3.84 5.03 18.27
CA MET A 266 -5.11 5.55 17.79
C MET A 266 -5.23 7.06 18.03
N GLU A 267 -4.90 7.57 19.20
CA GLU A 267 -4.85 9.01 19.47
C GLU A 267 -3.98 9.76 18.47
N TRP A 268 -2.80 9.23 18.19
CA TRP A 268 -1.87 9.85 17.26
C TRP A 268 -2.34 9.75 15.80
N LEU A 269 -2.89 8.62 15.38
CA LEU A 269 -3.39 8.40 14.02
C LEU A 269 -4.60 9.28 13.73
N TRP A 270 -5.48 9.48 14.72
CA TRP A 270 -6.72 10.25 14.57
C TRP A 270 -6.61 11.71 15.02
N ARG A 271 -5.40 12.16 15.43
CA ARG A 271 -5.21 13.59 15.67
C ARG A 271 -5.60 14.38 14.43
N ASP A 272 -6.26 15.49 14.61
CA ASP A 272 -6.72 16.37 13.52
C ASP A 272 -7.51 15.60 12.44
N TRP A 273 -8.36 14.66 12.87
CA TRP A 273 -9.09 13.79 11.94
C TRP A 273 -10.08 14.52 11.03
N THR A 274 -10.40 15.77 11.33
CA THR A 274 -11.22 16.66 10.48
C THR A 274 -10.43 17.24 9.30
N GLU A 275 -9.09 17.22 9.37
CA GLU A 275 -8.22 17.76 8.33
C GLU A 275 -7.79 16.66 7.35
N PRO A 276 -7.71 16.97 6.04
CA PRO A 276 -7.27 16.00 5.04
C PRO A 276 -5.80 15.66 5.21
N LEU A 277 -5.48 14.38 5.01
CA LEU A 277 -4.10 13.93 4.93
C LEU A 277 -3.51 14.24 3.56
N SER A 278 -2.32 14.81 3.54
CA SER A 278 -1.57 15.11 2.32
C SER A 278 -0.30 14.27 2.22
N ALA A 279 0.15 14.01 1.00
CA ALA A 279 1.46 13.43 0.77
C ALA A 279 2.55 14.43 1.16
N GLY A 280 3.57 13.95 1.84
CA GLY A 280 4.73 14.74 2.18
C GLY A 280 5.72 14.86 1.01
N ARG A 281 6.86 15.52 1.26
CA ARG A 281 7.91 15.71 0.27
C ARG A 281 9.06 14.74 0.49
N SER A 282 9.32 13.90 -0.51
CA SER A 282 10.47 12.97 -0.50
C SER A 282 11.81 13.72 -0.57
N GLN A 283 12.81 13.20 0.15
CA GLN A 283 14.22 13.64 0.00
C GLN A 283 14.91 13.01 -1.22
N ASN A 284 14.22 12.15 -1.96
CA ASN A 284 14.74 11.53 -3.18
C ASN A 284 14.97 12.59 -4.26
N ASP A 285 16.23 12.83 -4.61
CA ASP A 285 16.68 13.83 -5.60
C ASP A 285 16.11 13.58 -7.00
N MET A 286 15.97 12.31 -7.42
CA MET A 286 15.38 11.97 -8.71
C MET A 286 13.90 12.37 -8.73
N LEU A 287 13.12 12.02 -7.70
CA LEU A 287 11.72 12.45 -7.60
C LEU A 287 11.62 13.98 -7.62
N GLN A 288 12.43 14.68 -6.83
CA GLN A 288 12.43 16.14 -6.80
C GLN A 288 12.79 16.78 -8.15
N SER A 289 13.66 16.12 -8.93
CA SER A 289 14.06 16.59 -10.26
C SER A 289 13.05 16.29 -11.36
N LEU A 290 12.13 15.35 -11.13
CA LEU A 290 11.15 14.90 -12.12
C LEU A 290 9.75 15.46 -11.88
N VAL A 291 9.25 15.39 -10.64
CA VAL A 291 7.86 15.74 -10.35
C VAL A 291 7.66 17.22 -10.10
N VAL A 292 6.56 17.76 -10.59
CA VAL A 292 6.14 19.13 -10.29
C VAL A 292 5.39 19.09 -8.94
N GLU A 293 5.82 19.92 -8.01
CA GLU A 293 5.25 19.98 -6.67
C GLU A 293 3.78 20.39 -6.71
N GLY A 294 2.94 19.63 -5.99
CA GLY A 294 1.50 19.85 -5.95
C GLY A 294 0.72 19.28 -7.15
N GLU A 295 1.41 18.72 -8.16
CA GLU A 295 0.76 18.10 -9.31
C GLU A 295 0.85 16.57 -9.23
N GLY A 296 -0.26 15.89 -9.51
CA GLY A 296 -0.37 14.43 -9.56
C GLY A 296 -0.76 13.94 -10.96
N TRP A 297 -1.29 12.74 -10.98
CA TRP A 297 -1.95 12.21 -12.16
C TRP A 297 -3.36 12.74 -12.28
N GLU A 298 -3.74 13.16 -13.48
CA GLU A 298 -5.09 13.54 -13.87
C GLU A 298 -5.58 12.62 -14.99
N VAL A 299 -6.89 12.48 -15.16
CA VAL A 299 -7.45 11.78 -16.32
C VAL A 299 -7.28 12.68 -17.53
N ALA A 300 -6.70 12.16 -18.60
CA ALA A 300 -6.49 12.95 -19.81
C ALA A 300 -7.82 13.22 -20.53
N ASP A 301 -8.05 14.46 -20.88
CA ASP A 301 -9.23 14.89 -21.67
C ASP A 301 -9.04 14.63 -23.16
N GLU A 302 -7.79 14.52 -23.63
CA GLU A 302 -7.43 14.32 -25.02
C GLU A 302 -7.26 12.84 -25.38
N LYS A 303 -7.59 12.50 -26.61
CA LYS A 303 -7.33 11.16 -27.15
C LYS A 303 -5.83 11.03 -27.44
N VAL A 304 -5.16 10.16 -26.70
CA VAL A 304 -3.76 9.82 -26.92
C VAL A 304 -3.65 8.46 -27.58
N GLU A 305 -2.94 8.41 -28.69
CA GLU A 305 -2.60 7.16 -29.35
C GLU A 305 -1.31 6.60 -28.76
N PHE A 306 -1.36 5.35 -28.37
CA PHE A 306 -0.23 4.58 -27.90
C PHE A 306 0.09 3.53 -28.97
N PRO A 307 0.92 3.87 -29.96
CA PRO A 307 1.27 2.91 -30.97
C PRO A 307 2.06 1.75 -30.35
N ASP A 308 1.76 0.54 -30.80
CA ASP A 308 2.49 -0.68 -30.43
C ASP A 308 3.78 -0.72 -31.25
N HIS A 309 4.72 0.19 -30.92
CA HIS A 309 5.94 0.37 -31.68
C HIS A 309 7.13 -0.26 -30.97
N SER A 310 7.71 -1.25 -31.61
CA SER A 310 9.10 -1.64 -31.35
C SER A 310 10.03 -0.75 -32.19
N LEU A 311 11.14 -0.36 -31.58
CA LEU A 311 12.20 0.36 -32.31
C LEU A 311 12.82 -0.57 -33.35
N MET A 312 12.79 -0.19 -34.62
CA MET A 312 13.42 -0.94 -35.72
C MET A 312 14.64 -0.20 -36.26
N LYS A 313 15.69 -0.94 -36.57
CA LYS A 313 16.85 -0.40 -37.28
C LYS A 313 16.55 -0.33 -38.78
N THR A 314 16.81 0.82 -39.37
CA THR A 314 16.77 1.05 -40.82
C THR A 314 18.14 1.47 -41.31
N SER A 315 18.31 1.60 -42.63
CA SER A 315 19.53 2.16 -43.25
C SER A 315 19.82 3.63 -42.86
N GLU A 316 18.79 4.35 -42.40
CA GLU A 316 18.88 5.78 -42.03
C GLU A 316 18.95 5.98 -40.50
N GLY A 317 18.97 4.89 -39.69
CA GLY A 317 18.99 4.93 -38.23
C GLY A 317 17.89 4.09 -37.59
N PHE A 318 17.40 4.54 -36.43
CA PHE A 318 16.35 3.85 -35.71
C PHE A 318 15.00 4.55 -35.92
N VAL A 319 13.99 3.78 -36.26
CA VAL A 319 12.60 4.25 -36.39
C VAL A 319 11.66 3.37 -35.59
N PHE A 320 10.51 3.89 -35.16
CA PHE A 320 9.45 3.07 -34.59
C PHE A 320 8.79 2.28 -35.72
N GLY A 321 8.75 0.96 -35.58
CA GLY A 321 8.08 0.05 -36.52
C GLY A 321 6.80 -0.54 -35.95
N GLU A 322 5.86 -0.84 -36.82
CA GLU A 322 4.64 -1.58 -36.45
C GLU A 322 4.94 -3.05 -36.34
N LYS A 323 4.79 -3.64 -35.19
CA LYS A 323 4.56 -5.04 -34.80
C LYS A 323 5.52 -5.66 -33.82
N GLY A 324 4.94 -6.15 -32.72
CA GLY A 324 5.13 -7.46 -32.04
C GLY A 324 6.57 -7.89 -31.78
N GLY A 325 7.39 -7.02 -31.19
CA GLY A 325 8.69 -7.38 -30.65
C GLY A 325 8.79 -7.09 -29.15
N GLN A 326 9.92 -7.44 -28.53
CA GLN A 326 10.28 -6.97 -27.22
C GLN A 326 10.24 -5.44 -27.20
N SER A 327 9.75 -4.84 -26.10
CA SER A 327 9.83 -3.40 -25.92
C SER A 327 11.29 -2.95 -25.98
N THR A 328 11.58 -1.97 -26.81
CA THR A 328 12.93 -1.44 -27.03
C THR A 328 12.95 0.08 -26.93
N ALA A 329 14.08 0.64 -26.49
CA ALA A 329 14.32 2.08 -26.49
C ALA A 329 15.78 2.38 -26.84
N ILE A 330 16.05 3.54 -27.45
CA ILE A 330 17.40 4.01 -27.71
C ILE A 330 17.67 5.29 -26.91
N SER A 331 18.88 5.38 -26.35
CA SER A 331 19.31 6.56 -25.59
C SER A 331 19.31 7.83 -26.47
N PRO A 332 19.19 9.03 -25.87
CA PRO A 332 19.14 10.30 -26.64
C PRO A 332 20.32 10.54 -27.56
N ASP A 333 21.51 10.04 -27.22
CA ASP A 333 22.72 10.12 -28.03
C ASP A 333 22.86 9.00 -29.06
N HIS A 334 21.83 8.11 -29.16
CA HIS A 334 21.79 6.93 -30.01
C HIS A 334 22.94 5.92 -29.81
N ARG A 335 23.55 5.92 -28.62
CA ARG A 335 24.70 5.04 -28.31
C ARG A 335 24.35 3.81 -27.55
N VAL A 336 23.19 3.77 -26.89
CA VAL A 336 22.74 2.62 -26.09
C VAL A 336 21.35 2.19 -26.53
N LEU A 337 21.24 0.94 -26.99
CA LEU A 337 19.97 0.27 -27.22
C LEU A 337 19.57 -0.51 -25.98
N VAL A 338 18.34 -0.34 -25.50
CA VAL A 338 17.79 -1.09 -24.37
C VAL A 338 16.66 -1.95 -24.85
N GLU A 339 16.62 -3.19 -24.40
CA GLU A 339 15.62 -4.21 -24.77
C GLU A 339 15.07 -4.88 -23.50
N ALA A 340 13.75 -5.06 -23.43
CA ALA A 340 13.13 -5.82 -22.36
C ALA A 340 13.46 -7.32 -22.54
N GLU A 341 13.90 -7.97 -21.48
CA GLU A 341 14.03 -9.43 -21.45
C GLU A 341 12.68 -10.05 -21.04
N ARG A 342 12.20 -11.01 -21.81
CA ARG A 342 10.90 -11.62 -21.59
C ARG A 342 10.85 -12.37 -20.25
N ASN A 343 9.81 -12.16 -19.46
CA ASN A 343 9.61 -12.76 -18.13
C ASN A 343 10.80 -12.55 -17.19
N SER A 344 11.35 -11.34 -17.20
CA SER A 344 12.53 -10.98 -16.42
C SER A 344 12.37 -9.58 -15.84
N ASP A 345 12.98 -9.35 -14.68
CA ASP A 345 13.13 -8.01 -14.08
C ASP A 345 14.32 -7.25 -14.66
N TRP A 346 15.07 -7.88 -15.59
CA TRP A 346 16.21 -7.27 -16.25
C TRP A 346 15.85 -6.70 -17.61
N LEU A 347 16.47 -5.55 -17.91
CA LEU A 347 16.57 -5.03 -19.27
C LEU A 347 18.01 -5.22 -19.74
N VAL A 348 18.15 -5.60 -20.99
CA VAL A 348 19.43 -5.79 -21.66
C VAL A 348 19.83 -4.47 -22.34
N ALA A 349 21.04 -4.00 -22.10
CA ALA A 349 21.62 -2.86 -22.83
C ALA A 349 22.72 -3.34 -23.76
N GLY A 350 22.82 -2.71 -24.95
CA GLY A 350 23.88 -2.94 -25.92
C GLY A 350 24.40 -1.61 -26.46
N ILE A 351 25.69 -1.58 -26.82
CA ILE A 351 26.34 -0.41 -27.40
C ILE A 351 26.06 -0.39 -28.89
N VAL A 352 25.58 0.76 -29.40
CA VAL A 352 25.34 1.00 -30.83
C VAL A 352 26.59 1.58 -31.44
N ALA A 353 27.21 0.84 -32.38
CA ALA A 353 28.36 1.27 -33.13
C ALA A 353 27.97 2.24 -34.25
N ALA A 354 28.97 2.90 -34.88
CA ALA A 354 28.75 3.88 -35.96
C ALA A 354 28.10 3.27 -37.22
N ASP A 355 28.31 1.97 -37.46
CA ASP A 355 27.62 1.20 -38.52
C ASP A 355 26.21 0.73 -38.13
N GLY A 356 25.77 1.14 -36.92
CA GLY A 356 24.49 0.76 -36.33
C GLY A 356 24.39 -0.70 -35.84
N SER A 357 25.51 -1.45 -35.82
CA SER A 357 25.57 -2.76 -35.17
C SER A 357 25.45 -2.60 -33.65
N VAL A 358 24.91 -3.61 -32.96
CA VAL A 358 24.78 -3.60 -31.51
C VAL A 358 25.69 -4.64 -30.89
N ALA A 359 26.65 -4.18 -30.11
CA ALA A 359 27.65 -5.00 -29.43
C ALA A 359 27.54 -4.91 -27.90
N CYS A 360 28.33 -5.70 -27.21
CA CYS A 360 28.45 -5.68 -25.74
C CYS A 360 27.10 -5.78 -25.01
N ARG A 361 26.20 -6.62 -25.47
CA ARG A 361 24.89 -6.84 -24.86
C ARG A 361 25.05 -7.48 -23.49
N GLN A 362 24.41 -6.87 -22.47
CA GLN A 362 24.44 -7.38 -21.10
C GLN A 362 23.19 -6.95 -20.35
N ARG A 363 22.80 -7.69 -19.31
CA ARG A 363 21.83 -7.25 -18.33
C ARG A 363 22.37 -6.03 -17.62
N PHE A 364 21.63 -4.93 -17.65
CA PHE A 364 22.13 -3.66 -17.14
C PHE A 364 21.12 -2.95 -16.23
N TYR A 365 19.86 -2.89 -16.60
CA TYR A 365 18.80 -2.29 -15.76
C TYR A 365 18.09 -3.38 -14.99
N TRP A 366 18.00 -3.22 -13.66
CA TRP A 366 17.25 -4.13 -12.80
C TRP A 366 16.02 -3.41 -12.25
N LEU A 367 14.83 -3.83 -12.68
CA LEU A 367 13.56 -3.28 -12.28
C LEU A 367 13.09 -3.87 -10.95
N HIS A 368 12.33 -3.09 -10.21
CA HIS A 368 11.61 -3.63 -9.08
C HIS A 368 10.37 -4.35 -9.55
N ASN A 369 10.17 -5.57 -9.03
CA ASN A 369 8.96 -6.33 -9.20
C ASN A 369 8.55 -6.92 -7.85
N VAL A 370 7.28 -6.86 -7.54
CA VAL A 370 6.76 -7.40 -6.28
C VAL A 370 6.35 -8.85 -6.53
N GLU A 371 6.98 -9.78 -5.80
CA GLU A 371 6.68 -11.21 -5.81
C GLU A 371 6.72 -11.88 -7.20
N HIS A 372 7.64 -11.52 -8.07
CA HIS A 372 7.77 -12.15 -9.38
C HIS A 372 6.40 -12.47 -10.00
N CYS A 373 5.49 -11.49 -9.96
CA CYS A 373 4.20 -11.65 -10.61
C CYS A 373 4.42 -12.20 -12.00
N ALA A 374 3.62 -13.14 -12.44
CA ALA A 374 3.72 -13.77 -13.75
C ALA A 374 3.73 -12.76 -14.91
N ASP A 375 3.26 -11.55 -14.68
CA ASP A 375 3.32 -10.41 -15.61
C ASP A 375 4.49 -9.47 -15.27
N THR A 376 5.70 -9.91 -15.53
CA THR A 376 6.92 -9.07 -15.52
C THR A 376 7.10 -8.33 -16.83
N THR A 377 6.14 -8.36 -17.73
CA THR A 377 6.25 -7.83 -19.06
C THR A 377 6.37 -6.31 -19.02
N VAL A 378 7.51 -5.81 -19.44
CA VAL A 378 7.70 -4.40 -19.75
C VAL A 378 6.87 -4.07 -20.99
N ARG A 379 5.92 -3.16 -20.85
CA ARG A 379 4.99 -2.82 -21.94
C ARG A 379 5.57 -1.80 -22.89
N GLN A 380 6.18 -0.74 -22.35
CA GLN A 380 6.83 0.31 -23.14
C GLN A 380 7.99 0.92 -22.37
N MET A 381 8.92 1.48 -23.11
CA MET A 381 10.08 2.21 -22.61
C MET A 381 10.30 3.48 -23.43
N THR A 382 10.74 4.56 -22.78
CA THR A 382 11.16 5.78 -23.47
C THR A 382 12.25 6.49 -22.65
N PHE A 383 13.10 7.25 -23.30
CA PHE A 383 14.07 8.11 -22.62
C PHE A 383 13.56 9.54 -22.52
N ASP A 384 13.95 10.23 -21.46
CA ASP A 384 13.92 11.68 -21.45
C ASP A 384 15.22 12.25 -22.05
N ILE A 385 15.24 13.56 -22.31
CA ILE A 385 16.40 14.27 -22.88
C ILE A 385 17.64 14.22 -21.97
N ARG A 386 17.48 13.89 -20.68
CA ARG A 386 18.57 13.75 -19.70
C ARG A 386 19.17 12.33 -19.69
N GLY A 387 18.62 11.41 -20.48
CA GLY A 387 19.04 10.02 -20.52
C GLY A 387 18.48 9.15 -19.39
N ASN A 388 17.43 9.58 -18.70
CA ASN A 388 16.69 8.70 -17.79
C ASN A 388 15.75 7.82 -18.59
N LEU A 389 15.74 6.52 -18.28
CA LEU A 389 14.85 5.55 -18.91
C LEU A 389 13.56 5.40 -18.11
N PHE A 390 12.44 5.73 -18.74
CA PHE A 390 11.10 5.51 -18.21
C PHE A 390 10.58 4.16 -18.69
N VAL A 391 10.06 3.35 -17.77
CA VAL A 391 9.64 1.98 -18.01
C VAL A 391 8.23 1.76 -17.47
N ALA A 392 7.29 1.38 -18.35
CA ALA A 392 5.93 1.03 -17.98
C ALA A 392 5.89 -0.36 -17.34
N THR A 393 5.45 -0.44 -16.08
CA THR A 393 5.43 -1.68 -15.28
C THR A 393 4.12 -1.85 -14.51
N ASN A 394 3.96 -3.01 -13.87
CA ASN A 394 2.84 -3.28 -12.95
C ASN A 394 2.89 -2.47 -11.64
N MET A 395 4.01 -1.81 -11.34
CA MET A 395 4.17 -0.96 -10.16
C MET A 395 4.00 0.54 -10.46
N GLY A 396 3.65 0.90 -11.68
CA GLY A 396 3.65 2.26 -12.19
C GLY A 396 4.77 2.49 -13.19
N VAL A 397 5.17 3.74 -13.38
CA VAL A 397 6.32 4.10 -14.23
C VAL A 397 7.58 4.09 -13.38
N GLN A 398 8.50 3.17 -13.67
CA GLN A 398 9.83 3.16 -13.06
C GLN A 398 10.78 4.03 -13.87
N VAL A 399 11.59 4.85 -13.20
CA VAL A 399 12.57 5.73 -13.85
C VAL A 399 13.97 5.31 -13.42
N CYS A 400 14.75 4.90 -14.40
CA CYS A 400 16.13 4.47 -14.22
C CYS A 400 17.12 5.58 -14.61
N ASP A 401 18.19 5.70 -13.85
CA ASP A 401 19.31 6.57 -14.22
C ASP A 401 20.22 5.94 -15.30
N GLN A 402 21.18 6.70 -15.78
CA GLN A 402 22.15 6.25 -16.80
C GLN A 402 23.04 5.08 -16.33
N ASN A 403 23.06 4.75 -15.03
CA ASN A 403 23.80 3.62 -14.46
C ASN A 403 22.92 2.37 -14.29
N GLY A 404 21.73 2.36 -14.88
CA GLY A 404 20.81 1.21 -14.83
C GLY A 404 20.05 1.03 -13.52
N ARG A 405 20.05 2.01 -12.63
CA ARG A 405 19.43 1.93 -11.31
C ARG A 405 18.04 2.58 -11.31
N VAL A 406 17.03 1.85 -10.85
CA VAL A 406 15.72 2.47 -10.56
C VAL A 406 15.90 3.48 -9.43
N ARG A 407 15.62 4.76 -9.72
CA ARG A 407 15.74 5.87 -8.79
C ARG A 407 14.38 6.46 -8.39
N ALA A 408 13.39 6.33 -9.25
CA ALA A 408 12.03 6.80 -8.97
C ALA A 408 10.99 5.80 -9.46
N ILE A 409 9.84 5.76 -8.76
CA ILE A 409 8.65 5.01 -9.15
C ILE A 409 7.47 5.96 -9.03
N LEU A 410 6.72 6.13 -10.12
CA LEU A 410 5.54 6.97 -10.21
C LEU A 410 4.31 6.05 -10.32
N PRO A 411 3.65 5.71 -9.20
CA PRO A 411 2.49 4.81 -9.22
C PRO A 411 1.28 5.51 -9.83
N LEU A 412 0.45 4.78 -10.57
CA LEU A 412 -0.85 5.27 -11.00
C LEU A 412 -1.86 5.31 -9.83
N PRO A 413 -2.91 6.12 -9.94
CA PRO A 413 -4.02 6.10 -9.00
C PRO A 413 -4.57 4.67 -8.80
N GLY A 414 -4.89 4.32 -7.54
CA GLY A 414 -5.36 2.97 -7.19
C GLY A 414 -4.31 1.86 -7.34
N GLY A 415 -3.03 2.18 -7.58
CA GLY A 415 -1.97 1.18 -7.77
C GLY A 415 -2.10 0.38 -9.07
N ALA A 416 -2.81 0.91 -10.07
CA ALA A 416 -3.04 0.26 -11.34
C ALA A 416 -1.72 0.05 -12.14
N ALA A 417 -1.65 -1.05 -12.89
CA ALA A 417 -0.52 -1.33 -13.78
C ALA A 417 -0.49 -0.39 -14.98
N VAL A 418 0.68 -0.01 -15.45
CA VAL A 418 0.84 0.78 -16.68
C VAL A 418 0.90 -0.16 -17.88
N GLU A 419 -0.12 -0.15 -18.71
CA GLU A 419 -0.21 -0.98 -19.91
C GLU A 419 0.44 -0.33 -21.12
N ALA A 420 0.40 0.99 -21.20
CA ALA A 420 1.05 1.78 -22.25
C ALA A 420 1.48 3.14 -21.69
N MET A 421 2.54 3.72 -22.26
CA MET A 421 3.11 4.97 -21.80
C MET A 421 3.67 5.78 -22.96
N LYS A 422 3.56 7.11 -22.87
CA LYS A 422 4.18 8.05 -23.84
C LYS A 422 4.60 9.33 -23.12
N LEU A 423 5.79 9.82 -23.42
CA LEU A 423 6.30 11.11 -22.95
C LEU A 423 6.33 12.08 -24.12
N ILE A 424 5.43 13.08 -24.13
CA ILE A 424 5.29 14.09 -25.18
C ILE A 424 5.58 15.45 -24.59
N GLY A 425 6.65 16.10 -25.03
CA GLY A 425 7.14 17.31 -24.37
C GLY A 425 7.39 17.02 -22.90
N ASP A 426 6.83 17.80 -22.01
CA ASP A 426 6.91 17.64 -20.55
C ASP A 426 5.74 16.84 -19.95
N ARG A 427 4.87 16.23 -20.78
CA ARG A 427 3.69 15.48 -20.35
C ARG A 427 3.91 13.98 -20.48
N LEU A 428 3.81 13.29 -19.35
CA LEU A 428 3.83 11.83 -19.28
C LEU A 428 2.41 11.30 -19.28
N TYR A 429 2.05 10.57 -20.33
CA TYR A 429 0.79 9.85 -20.47
C TYR A 429 0.99 8.39 -20.11
N ALA A 430 0.06 7.83 -19.32
CA ALA A 430 0.07 6.43 -18.94
C ALA A 430 -1.34 5.85 -19.02
N LYS A 431 -1.49 4.69 -19.66
CA LYS A 431 -2.77 4.00 -19.85
C LYS A 431 -2.88 2.81 -18.91
N SER A 432 -4.07 2.65 -18.32
CA SER A 432 -4.48 1.45 -17.60
C SER A 432 -5.94 1.13 -17.89
N GLY A 433 -6.22 -0.03 -18.45
CA GLY A 433 -7.56 -0.38 -18.93
C GLY A 433 -8.08 0.63 -19.96
N ALA A 434 -9.25 1.19 -19.70
CA ALA A 434 -9.87 2.22 -20.53
C ALA A 434 -9.43 3.65 -20.21
N THR A 435 -8.71 3.84 -19.09
CA THR A 435 -8.33 5.18 -18.59
C THR A 435 -6.95 5.57 -19.06
N VAL A 436 -6.81 6.79 -19.55
CA VAL A 436 -5.52 7.43 -19.80
C VAL A 436 -5.30 8.49 -18.74
N TYR A 437 -4.16 8.39 -18.06
CA TYR A 437 -3.71 9.38 -17.10
C TYR A 437 -2.63 10.26 -17.72
N VAL A 438 -2.57 11.50 -17.29
CA VAL A 438 -1.53 12.46 -17.70
C VAL A 438 -0.98 13.17 -16.46
N ARG A 439 0.31 13.46 -16.47
CA ARG A 439 0.94 14.37 -15.52
C ARG A 439 2.06 15.16 -16.16
N ARG A 440 2.32 16.35 -15.65
CA ARG A 440 3.47 17.17 -16.06
C ARG A 440 4.71 16.77 -15.29
N LEU A 441 5.86 16.80 -15.98
CA LEU A 441 7.18 16.54 -15.40
C LEU A 441 8.10 17.75 -15.62
N LYS A 442 9.18 17.80 -14.82
CA LYS A 442 10.28 18.78 -14.99
C LYS A 442 11.32 18.34 -16.01
N THR A 443 11.01 17.37 -16.85
CA THR A 443 11.87 16.88 -17.94
C THR A 443 11.05 16.77 -19.21
N VAL A 444 11.73 16.58 -20.33
CA VAL A 444 11.11 16.52 -21.67
C VAL A 444 11.46 15.17 -22.29
N GLY A 445 10.48 14.55 -22.96
CA GLY A 445 10.68 13.33 -23.73
C GLY A 445 11.66 13.56 -24.90
N CYS A 446 12.36 12.49 -25.26
CA CYS A 446 13.22 12.44 -26.41
C CYS A 446 12.66 11.48 -27.46
N SER A 447 12.37 11.98 -28.66
CA SER A 447 11.95 11.12 -29.77
C SER A 447 13.16 10.50 -30.47
N PRO A 448 13.19 9.19 -30.72
CA PRO A 448 14.27 8.54 -31.47
C PRO A 448 14.46 9.05 -32.89
N SER A 449 13.44 9.72 -33.47
CA SER A 449 13.51 10.33 -34.81
C SER A 449 14.19 11.71 -34.81
N GLU A 450 14.38 12.28 -33.61
CA GLU A 450 15.11 13.55 -33.51
C GLU A 450 16.62 13.31 -33.59
N SER A 451 17.35 14.36 -33.95
CA SER A 451 18.81 14.27 -34.00
C SER A 451 19.40 13.86 -32.65
N PRO A 452 20.50 13.07 -32.61
CA PRO A 452 21.08 12.65 -31.35
C PRO A 452 21.38 13.84 -30.44
N PHE A 453 20.87 13.79 -29.20
CA PHE A 453 21.16 14.77 -28.17
C PHE A 453 22.33 14.32 -27.31
N LYS A 454 23.21 15.24 -26.99
CA LYS A 454 24.22 14.98 -25.98
C LYS A 454 23.61 15.06 -24.61
N PRO A 455 23.61 13.98 -23.82
CA PRO A 455 23.01 14.00 -22.46
C PRO A 455 23.66 15.12 -21.64
N VAL A 456 22.83 15.83 -20.88
CA VAL A 456 23.32 16.74 -19.84
C VAL A 456 24.13 15.92 -18.85
N SER A 457 25.37 16.28 -18.56
CA SER A 457 26.19 15.58 -17.58
C SER A 457 25.44 15.62 -16.21
N GLN A 458 24.96 14.48 -15.76
CA GLN A 458 24.53 14.37 -14.38
C GLN A 458 25.80 14.36 -13.54
N GLY A 459 25.91 15.31 -12.62
CA GLY A 459 27.01 15.30 -11.66
C GLY A 459 27.08 13.92 -10.98
N GLN A 460 28.30 13.42 -10.85
CA GLN A 460 28.54 12.19 -10.11
C GLN A 460 28.07 12.39 -8.66
N GLY A 461 26.91 11.84 -8.30
CA GLY A 461 26.38 11.79 -6.96
C GLY A 461 26.56 10.41 -6.36
#